data_05a073570c4098dd8996020e4474c65e
#
_entry.id   05a073570c4098dd8996020e4474c65e
#
_cell.length_a   1.000
_cell.length_b   1.000
_cell.length_c   1.000
_cell.angle_alpha   90.00
_cell.angle_beta   90.00
_cell.angle_gamma   90.00
#
_symmetry.space_group_name_H-M   'P 1'
#
loop_
_entity.id
_entity.type
_entity.pdbx_description
1 polymer ?
#
loop_
_entity_poly.entity_id
_entity_poly.type
_entity_poly.pdbx_seq_one_letter_code
_entity_poly.pdbx_strand_id
1 'polypeptide(L)'
;MPQKTISPFRNEYDVIQINGLTVENRLDRVSVYGSIDFTLDKIGLEKARNLFEVIKATVEVLEAENLPDSVEVEKPQTVKNPFK
;
A
#
# COMPACT_ATOMS: atom_id res chain seq x y z
N MET A 1 1.84 -5.96 19.91
CA MET A 1 2.22 -6.51 18.61
C MET A 1 2.45 -5.40 17.62
N PRO A 2 3.53 -5.44 16.90
CA PRO A 2 3.68 -4.47 15.83
C PRO A 2 2.56 -4.63 14.82
N GLN A 3 2.12 -3.51 14.30
CA GLN A 3 1.09 -3.54 13.28
C GLN A 3 1.73 -3.84 11.94
N LYS A 4 1.26 -4.89 11.28
CA LYS A 4 1.80 -5.31 9.99
C LYS A 4 0.87 -4.98 8.85
N THR A 5 -0.27 -4.39 9.14
CA THR A 5 -1.22 -4.02 8.12
C THR A 5 -1.94 -2.78 8.56
N ILE A 6 -2.71 -2.23 7.66
CA ILE A 6 -3.47 -1.01 7.91
C ILE A 6 -4.95 -1.34 7.77
N SER A 7 -5.78 -0.35 8.12
CA SER A 7 -7.20 -0.41 7.81
C SER A 7 -7.41 0.44 6.56
N PRO A 8 -7.33 -0.13 5.37
CA PRO A 8 -7.26 0.68 4.16
C PRO A 8 -8.44 1.61 4.01
N PHE A 9 -8.15 2.86 3.69
CA PHE A 9 -9.13 3.91 3.41
C PHE A 9 -9.95 4.34 4.63
N ARG A 10 -9.56 3.92 5.83
CA ARG A 10 -10.35 4.23 7.02
C ARG A 10 -9.81 5.43 7.79
N ASN A 11 -8.59 5.84 7.53
CA ASN A 11 -8.02 7.00 8.21
C ASN A 11 -6.90 7.55 7.37
N GLU A 12 -6.31 8.66 7.86
CA GLU A 12 -5.22 9.30 7.14
C GLU A 12 -3.95 9.32 7.96
N TYR A 13 -3.80 8.40 8.90
CA TYR A 13 -2.63 8.44 9.76
C TYR A 13 -1.89 7.11 9.89
N ASP A 14 -2.49 6.01 9.49
CA ASP A 14 -1.78 4.74 9.58
C ASP A 14 -0.61 4.74 8.62
N VAL A 15 0.56 4.44 9.15
CA VAL A 15 1.78 4.32 8.36
C VAL A 15 2.50 3.08 8.86
N ILE A 16 2.84 2.20 7.95
CA ILE A 16 3.66 1.04 8.31
C ILE A 16 4.85 0.99 7.39
N GLN A 17 5.89 0.36 7.88
CA GLN A 17 7.10 0.17 7.10
C GLN A 17 7.44 -1.30 7.06
N ILE A 18 7.77 -1.77 5.86
CA ILE A 18 8.24 -3.13 5.65
C ILE A 18 9.62 -2.96 5.05
N ASN A 19 10.63 -2.93 5.94
CA ASN A 19 11.98 -2.63 5.52
C ASN A 19 12.04 -1.25 4.89
N GLY A 20 12.46 -1.14 3.65
CA GLY A 20 12.56 0.15 2.98
C GLY A 20 11.29 0.61 2.30
N LEU A 21 10.20 -0.15 2.44
CA LEU A 21 8.94 0.19 1.81
C LEU A 21 8.03 0.86 2.84
N THR A 22 7.39 1.94 2.44
CA THR A 22 6.47 2.65 3.30
C THR A 22 5.08 2.56 2.71
N VAL A 23 4.10 2.29 3.57
CA VAL A 23 2.69 2.24 3.19
C VAL A 23 1.96 3.28 4.03
N GLU A 24 1.31 4.21 3.37
CA GLU A 24 0.57 5.28 4.05
C GLU A 24 -0.89 5.19 3.69
N ASN A 25 -1.72 5.22 4.71
CA ASN A 25 -3.15 5.15 4.53
C ASN A 25 -3.74 6.55 4.37
N ARG A 26 -4.65 6.67 3.42
CA ARG A 26 -5.44 7.88 3.23
C ARG A 26 -6.89 7.46 3.06
N LEU A 27 -7.77 8.43 3.09
CA LEU A 27 -9.19 8.12 2.90
C LEU A 27 -9.51 7.77 1.46
N ASP A 28 -8.78 8.34 0.53
CA ASP A 28 -9.06 8.13 -0.89
C ASP A 28 -8.01 7.26 -1.59
N ARG A 29 -6.97 6.85 -0.86
CA ARG A 29 -5.94 6.03 -1.49
C ARG A 29 -5.05 5.40 -0.44
N VAL A 30 -4.35 4.38 -0.85
CA VAL A 30 -3.25 3.80 -0.08
C VAL A 30 -2.00 4.03 -0.90
N SER A 31 -1.04 4.73 -0.32
CA SER A 31 0.21 5.05 -1.01
C SER A 31 1.30 4.10 -0.59
N VAL A 32 2.00 3.56 -1.57
CA VAL A 32 3.12 2.64 -1.32
C VAL A 32 4.32 3.19 -2.06
N TYR A 33 5.41 3.37 -1.33
CA TYR A 33 6.61 3.91 -1.96
C TYR A 33 7.84 3.42 -1.22
N GLY A 34 8.99 3.54 -1.88
CA GLY A 34 10.24 3.05 -1.36
C GLY A 34 10.70 1.84 -2.14
N SER A 35 11.47 0.99 -1.50
CA SER A 35 11.95 -0.23 -2.14
C SER A 35 12.06 -1.34 -1.11
N ILE A 36 11.98 -2.57 -1.62
CA ILE A 36 12.09 -3.73 -0.77
C ILE A 36 12.63 -4.88 -1.62
N ASP A 37 13.51 -5.66 -1.04
CA ASP A 37 14.05 -6.83 -1.70
C ASP A 37 13.52 -8.07 -1.02
N PHE A 38 13.08 -9.02 -1.82
CA PHE A 38 12.65 -10.32 -1.31
C PHE A 38 13.77 -11.31 -1.58
N THR A 39 14.56 -11.55 -0.57
CA THR A 39 15.66 -12.49 -0.72
C THR A 39 15.14 -13.92 -0.69
N LEU A 40 15.94 -14.82 -1.25
CA LEU A 40 15.51 -16.22 -1.38
C LEU A 40 15.84 -16.97 -0.09
N ASP A 41 15.14 -16.58 0.99
CA ASP A 41 15.33 -17.16 2.30
C ASP A 41 14.08 -16.91 3.14
N LYS A 42 14.13 -17.33 4.40
CA LYS A 42 12.98 -17.16 5.28
C LYS A 42 12.66 -15.70 5.55
N ILE A 43 13.68 -14.87 5.60
CA ILE A 43 13.45 -13.44 5.83
C ILE A 43 12.73 -12.83 4.63
N GLY A 44 13.14 -13.21 3.43
CA GLY A 44 12.45 -12.73 2.23
C GLY A 44 11.01 -13.17 2.19
N LEU A 45 10.75 -14.41 2.60
CA LEU A 45 9.38 -14.91 2.65
C LEU A 45 8.54 -14.10 3.63
N GLU A 46 9.10 -13.79 4.78
CA GLU A 46 8.36 -13.03 5.77
C GLU A 46 8.02 -11.64 5.26
N LYS A 47 8.98 -10.99 4.61
CA LYS A 47 8.72 -9.67 4.03
C LYS A 47 7.63 -9.72 2.98
N ALA A 48 7.69 -10.75 2.14
CA ALA A 48 6.70 -10.90 1.08
C ALA A 48 5.32 -11.13 1.67
N ARG A 49 5.23 -11.94 2.71
CA ARG A 49 3.94 -12.18 3.35
C ARG A 49 3.38 -10.92 3.99
N ASN A 50 4.24 -10.12 4.61
CA ASN A 50 3.79 -8.87 5.21
C ASN A 50 3.20 -7.95 4.16
N LEU A 51 3.89 -7.81 3.03
CA LEU A 51 3.37 -6.98 1.96
C LEU A 51 2.09 -7.57 1.36
N PHE A 52 2.07 -8.89 1.22
CA PHE A 52 0.89 -9.56 0.71
C PHE A 52 -0.34 -9.25 1.56
N GLU A 53 -0.20 -9.27 2.89
CA GLU A 53 -1.33 -8.99 3.75
C GLU A 53 -1.85 -7.57 3.58
N VAL A 54 -0.95 -6.61 3.40
CA VAL A 54 -1.36 -5.25 3.15
C VAL A 54 -2.12 -5.13 1.83
N ILE A 55 -1.58 -5.75 0.78
CA ILE A 55 -2.21 -5.71 -0.53
C ILE A 55 -3.55 -6.44 -0.49
N LYS A 56 -3.60 -7.58 0.17
CA LYS A 56 -4.83 -8.33 0.28
C LYS A 56 -5.93 -7.52 0.97
N ALA A 57 -5.58 -6.88 2.08
CA ALA A 57 -6.55 -6.05 2.79
C ALA A 57 -7.05 -4.91 1.90
N THR A 58 -6.14 -4.31 1.15
CA THR A 58 -6.49 -3.22 0.25
C THR A 58 -7.44 -3.69 -0.85
N VAL A 59 -7.12 -4.83 -1.46
CA VAL A 59 -7.96 -5.38 -2.52
C VAL A 59 -9.35 -5.72 -1.98
N GLU A 60 -9.41 -6.28 -0.77
CA GLU A 60 -10.70 -6.67 -0.21
C GLU A 60 -11.60 -5.46 0.01
N VAL A 61 -11.02 -4.35 0.48
CA VAL A 61 -11.83 -3.15 0.66
C VAL A 61 -12.29 -2.62 -0.69
N LEU A 62 -11.38 -2.59 -1.66
CA LEU A 62 -11.74 -2.08 -2.98
C LEU A 62 -12.83 -2.91 -3.63
N GLU A 63 -12.76 -4.23 -3.47
CA GLU A 63 -13.76 -5.11 -4.06
C GLU A 63 -15.11 -4.98 -3.41
N ALA A 64 -15.13 -4.55 -2.14
CA ALA A 64 -16.38 -4.43 -1.42
C ALA A 64 -17.10 -3.11 -1.66
N GLU A 65 -16.45 -2.15 -2.31
CA GLU A 65 -17.00 -0.83 -2.51
C GLU A 65 -17.55 -0.69 -3.92
N ASN A 66 -18.50 0.24 -4.06
CA ASN A 66 -19.02 0.61 -5.36
C ASN A 66 -18.10 1.66 -5.94
N LEU A 67 -17.17 1.24 -6.77
CA LEU A 67 -16.06 2.09 -7.18
C LEU A 67 -16.41 2.96 -8.38
N PRO A 68 -15.99 4.23 -8.37
CA PRO A 68 -16.03 5.04 -9.58
C PRO A 68 -14.91 4.62 -10.51
N ASP A 69 -14.96 5.14 -11.74
CA ASP A 69 -13.90 4.83 -12.69
C ASP A 69 -12.56 5.34 -12.22
N SER A 70 -12.54 6.51 -11.61
CA SER A 70 -11.31 7.07 -11.08
C SER A 70 -11.62 8.07 -10.00
N VAL A 71 -10.62 8.31 -9.16
CA VAL A 71 -10.68 9.29 -8.09
C VAL A 71 -9.63 10.35 -8.36
N GLU A 72 -10.02 11.61 -8.17
CA GLU A 72 -9.06 12.68 -8.33
C GLU A 72 -8.16 12.72 -7.11
N VAL A 73 -6.89 12.45 -7.32
CA VAL A 73 -5.91 12.43 -6.26
C VAL A 73 -4.99 13.62 -6.43
N GLU A 74 -4.86 14.41 -5.38
CA GLU A 74 -3.99 15.56 -5.42
C GLU A 74 -2.54 15.11 -5.42
N LYS A 75 -1.78 15.59 -6.36
CA LYS A 75 -0.38 15.21 -6.48
C LYS A 75 0.49 16.44 -6.30
N PRO A 76 1.56 16.30 -5.55
CA PRO A 76 2.45 17.45 -5.35
C PRO A 76 3.17 17.86 -6.61
N GLN A 77 3.30 16.98 -7.56
CA GLN A 77 3.95 17.31 -8.81
C GLN A 77 3.49 16.35 -9.87
N THR A 78 3.67 16.77 -11.09
CA THR A 78 3.33 15.96 -12.23
C THR A 78 4.57 15.32 -12.81
N VAL A 79 4.57 14.02 -12.83
CA VAL A 79 5.65 13.28 -13.45
C VAL A 79 5.03 12.47 -14.56
N LYS A 80 5.57 12.65 -15.75
CA LYS A 80 5.04 11.91 -16.86
C LYS A 80 5.29 10.42 -16.65
N ASN A 81 4.23 9.67 -16.76
CA ASN A 81 4.32 8.24 -16.57
C ASN A 81 4.82 7.61 -17.87
N PRO A 82 5.99 6.96 -17.85
CA PRO A 82 6.55 6.39 -19.07
C PRO A 82 5.75 5.20 -19.60
N PHE A 83 4.84 4.70 -18.83
CA PHE A 83 4.04 3.55 -19.26
C PHE A 83 2.72 3.93 -19.87
N LYS A 84 2.47 5.19 -20.03
CA LYS A 84 1.24 5.64 -20.64
C LYS A 84 1.31 5.53 -22.13
#